data_b7297dd87809f286a69e62434940dd87
#
_entry.id   b7297dd87809f286a69e62434940dd87
#
_cell.length_a   1.000
_cell.length_b   1.000
_cell.length_c   1.000
_cell.angle_alpha   90.00
_cell.angle_beta   90.00
_cell.angle_gamma   90.00
#
_symmetry.space_group_name_H-M   'P 1'
#
loop_
_entity.id
_entity.type
_entity.pdbx_description
1 polymer ?
#
loop_
_entity_poly.entity_id
_entity_poly.type
_entity_poly.pdbx_seq_one_letter_code
_entity_poly.pdbx_strand_id
1 'polypeptide(L)'
;MDADPRQAYAETFGAFENDAPGADLPWLRELRREAIVRFQARGFPTLKDEEWKYTNVAPILRTSFHRAEGARNGVSAEDLHRVAFHGFKGIQLVFVNGRYTPRLSEVRPMPEGMEVRSLAEVLQDEPGLVEAHIGKYASFDRQPFAALNTALWDEGALVRIPAGLEVDPPIHLLFVTIADGEPTIAHPRNLLLVERAAKATVVESYVGWGDGAYFTNAVTEAVVREGARLDHYKLQRESEKAYHVATFQVHQERASSVSDNSISFGGGLVRNDVNAWFADEGGELALDGLYVLGGRQHVDNHTRIDHAKPNCTSLELYKGILDGHARAIFYGNVTVHKDAQKTNALQTNKNLLLSKDALVDSIPGLQILANDVKCRHGSSIGHMDEDAVFYLRSRGLDDLAARSLLTYGFASEVVNKVRVLPLRAALGAWLVSRLPGAEVIREAL
;
A
#
# COMPACT_ATOMS: atom_id res chain seq x y z
N MET A 1 14.52 -17.04 -28.47
CA MET A 1 13.17 -16.46 -28.46
C MET A 1 12.77 -16.49 -26.99
N ASP A 2 12.73 -15.36 -26.34
CA ASP A 2 12.28 -15.31 -24.96
C ASP A 2 10.81 -15.73 -24.93
N ALA A 3 10.45 -16.68 -24.07
CA ALA A 3 9.09 -17.14 -23.91
C ALA A 3 8.18 -15.96 -23.53
N ASP A 4 6.97 -15.92 -24.08
CA ASP A 4 6.00 -14.87 -23.74
C ASP A 4 5.73 -14.93 -22.21
N PRO A 5 6.02 -13.87 -21.44
CA PRO A 5 5.83 -13.89 -19.99
C PRO A 5 4.38 -14.27 -19.58
N ARG A 6 3.39 -13.99 -20.43
CA ARG A 6 1.98 -14.37 -20.18
C ARG A 6 1.81 -15.88 -20.12
N GLN A 7 2.54 -16.60 -20.98
CA GLN A 7 2.49 -18.05 -21.03
C GLN A 7 3.10 -18.68 -19.78
N ALA A 8 4.22 -18.12 -19.28
CA ALA A 8 4.85 -18.59 -18.04
C ALA A 8 3.90 -18.48 -16.84
N TYR A 9 3.15 -17.38 -16.72
CA TYR A 9 2.15 -17.24 -15.66
C TYR A 9 0.92 -18.14 -15.85
N ALA A 10 0.55 -18.46 -17.08
CA ALA A 10 -0.50 -19.43 -17.35
C ALA A 10 -0.09 -20.87 -16.95
N GLU A 11 1.16 -21.24 -17.24
CA GLU A 11 1.73 -22.53 -16.81
C GLU A 11 1.82 -22.61 -15.29
N THR A 12 2.27 -21.51 -14.62
CA THR A 12 2.27 -21.40 -13.17
C THR A 12 0.86 -21.57 -12.59
N PHE A 13 -0.15 -20.96 -13.22
CA PHE A 13 -1.54 -21.12 -12.80
C PHE A 13 -2.03 -22.57 -12.96
N GLY A 14 -1.72 -23.23 -14.08
CA GLY A 14 -2.09 -24.63 -14.31
C GLY A 14 -1.52 -25.58 -13.25
N ALA A 15 -0.27 -25.34 -12.81
CA ALA A 15 0.34 -26.09 -11.71
C ALA A 15 -0.26 -25.74 -10.34
N PHE A 16 -0.67 -24.49 -10.15
CA PHE A 16 -1.20 -23.99 -8.89
C PHE A 16 -2.67 -24.37 -8.64
N GLU A 17 -3.51 -24.39 -9.68
CA GLU A 17 -4.97 -24.43 -9.55
C GLU A 17 -5.48 -25.62 -8.73
N ASN A 18 -4.84 -26.77 -8.84
CA ASN A 18 -5.29 -27.99 -8.15
C ASN A 18 -4.84 -28.07 -6.68
N ASP A 19 -3.74 -27.38 -6.33
CA ASP A 19 -3.16 -27.39 -4.98
C ASP A 19 -3.44 -26.09 -4.21
N ALA A 20 -4.17 -25.17 -4.83
CA ALA A 20 -4.51 -23.87 -4.23
C ALA A 20 -5.49 -24.02 -3.06
N PRO A 21 -5.40 -23.18 -2.02
CA PRO A 21 -6.45 -23.10 -0.99
C PRO A 21 -7.83 -22.90 -1.62
N GLY A 22 -8.81 -23.73 -1.21
CA GLY A 22 -10.17 -23.70 -1.77
C GLY A 22 -10.26 -24.21 -3.21
N ALA A 23 -9.34 -25.08 -3.67
CA ALA A 23 -9.39 -25.71 -4.99
C ALA A 23 -10.65 -26.58 -5.21
N ASP A 24 -11.29 -27.02 -4.15
CA ASP A 24 -12.56 -27.75 -4.11
C ASP A 24 -13.79 -26.85 -4.21
N LEU A 25 -13.63 -25.51 -4.07
CA LEU A 25 -14.72 -24.53 -4.13
C LEU A 25 -14.98 -24.10 -5.59
N PRO A 26 -16.15 -24.46 -6.20
CA PRO A 26 -16.41 -24.18 -7.61
C PRO A 26 -16.38 -22.68 -7.95
N TRP A 27 -16.95 -21.83 -7.09
CA TRP A 27 -17.00 -20.38 -7.30
C TRP A 27 -15.58 -19.75 -7.32
N LEU A 28 -14.68 -20.21 -6.44
CA LEU A 28 -13.32 -19.68 -6.36
C LEU A 28 -12.48 -20.14 -7.55
N ARG A 29 -12.66 -21.38 -7.98
CA ARG A 29 -12.04 -21.90 -9.19
C ARG A 29 -12.47 -21.09 -10.42
N GLU A 30 -13.76 -20.78 -10.54
CA GLU A 30 -14.29 -19.97 -11.64
C GLU A 30 -13.71 -18.55 -11.60
N LEU A 31 -13.70 -17.89 -10.43
CA LEU A 31 -13.11 -16.55 -10.24
C LEU A 31 -11.62 -16.52 -10.64
N ARG A 32 -10.84 -17.52 -10.21
CA ARG A 32 -9.42 -17.62 -10.56
C ARG A 32 -9.21 -17.84 -12.06
N ARG A 33 -10.02 -18.69 -12.68
CA ARG A 33 -9.97 -18.94 -14.12
C ARG A 33 -10.35 -17.70 -14.92
N GLU A 34 -11.39 -16.99 -14.52
CA GLU A 34 -11.73 -15.72 -15.14
C GLU A 34 -10.58 -14.72 -15.04
N ALA A 35 -9.98 -14.57 -13.87
CA ALA A 35 -8.89 -13.65 -13.64
C ALA A 35 -7.64 -13.96 -14.47
N ILE A 36 -7.23 -15.23 -14.58
CA ILE A 36 -6.08 -15.59 -15.41
C ILE A 36 -6.38 -15.40 -16.92
N VAL A 37 -7.59 -15.68 -17.37
CA VAL A 37 -8.01 -15.43 -18.76
C VAL A 37 -7.98 -13.93 -19.07
N ARG A 38 -8.45 -13.08 -18.15
CA ARG A 38 -8.37 -11.61 -18.29
C ARG A 38 -6.92 -11.13 -18.34
N PHE A 39 -6.08 -11.67 -17.46
CA PHE A 39 -4.64 -11.36 -17.47
C PHE A 39 -3.99 -11.78 -18.80
N GLN A 40 -4.24 -12.99 -19.29
CA GLN A 40 -3.70 -13.47 -20.57
C GLN A 40 -4.14 -12.61 -21.77
N ALA A 41 -5.41 -12.22 -21.80
CA ALA A 41 -5.97 -11.40 -22.88
C ALA A 41 -5.35 -9.99 -22.90
N ARG A 42 -5.13 -9.37 -21.72
CA ARG A 42 -4.59 -8.04 -21.61
C ARG A 42 -3.06 -8.00 -21.60
N GLY A 43 -2.44 -8.96 -20.96
CA GLY A 43 -1.00 -9.01 -20.71
C GLY A 43 -0.52 -8.00 -19.67
N PHE A 44 0.79 -7.92 -19.52
CA PHE A 44 1.41 -6.88 -18.69
C PHE A 44 1.25 -5.51 -19.33
N PRO A 45 1.11 -4.45 -18.52
CA PRO A 45 0.99 -3.10 -19.03
C PRO A 45 2.29 -2.64 -19.69
N THR A 46 2.15 -1.73 -20.63
CA THR A 46 3.25 -1.14 -21.39
C THR A 46 3.24 0.39 -21.23
N LEU A 47 4.30 1.05 -21.66
CA LEU A 47 4.36 2.52 -21.71
C LEU A 47 3.34 3.17 -22.69
N LYS A 48 2.57 2.36 -23.44
CA LYS A 48 1.46 2.83 -24.27
C LYS A 48 0.14 2.89 -23.53
N ASP A 49 0.05 2.19 -22.39
CA ASP A 49 -1.10 2.25 -21.52
C ASP A 49 -1.03 3.54 -20.69
N GLU A 50 -2.07 4.39 -20.75
CA GLU A 50 -2.05 5.73 -20.14
C GLU A 50 -1.69 5.71 -18.66
N GLU A 51 -2.26 4.75 -17.89
CA GLU A 51 -1.99 4.61 -16.47
C GLU A 51 -0.57 4.06 -16.15
N TRP A 52 0.18 3.61 -17.17
CA TRP A 52 1.53 3.04 -17.05
C TRP A 52 2.58 3.77 -17.87
N LYS A 53 2.22 4.88 -18.48
CA LYS A 53 3.05 5.66 -19.40
C LYS A 53 4.42 6.04 -18.84
N TYR A 54 4.52 6.20 -17.53
CA TYR A 54 5.74 6.60 -16.85
C TYR A 54 6.42 5.45 -16.09
N THR A 55 5.82 4.25 -16.05
CA THR A 55 6.29 3.11 -15.27
C THR A 55 6.51 1.89 -16.13
N ASN A 56 7.78 1.58 -16.36
CA ASN A 56 8.20 0.45 -17.18
C ASN A 56 8.31 -0.83 -16.35
N VAL A 57 7.42 -1.79 -16.58
CA VAL A 57 7.42 -3.10 -15.89
C VAL A 57 8.36 -4.14 -16.51
N ALA A 58 9.11 -3.80 -17.56
CA ALA A 58 10.04 -4.73 -18.19
C ALA A 58 11.06 -5.37 -17.23
N PRO A 59 11.53 -4.72 -16.16
CA PRO A 59 12.39 -5.38 -15.16
C PRO A 59 11.70 -6.57 -14.47
N ILE A 60 10.39 -6.46 -14.18
CA ILE A 60 9.59 -7.57 -13.62
C ILE A 60 9.52 -8.71 -14.64
N LEU A 61 9.30 -8.40 -15.92
CA LEU A 61 9.13 -9.40 -16.98
C LEU A 61 10.42 -10.17 -17.32
N ARG A 62 11.58 -9.56 -17.07
CA ARG A 62 12.89 -10.18 -17.33
C ARG A 62 13.36 -11.07 -16.18
N THR A 63 12.69 -11.05 -15.05
CA THR A 63 13.05 -11.83 -13.88
C THR A 63 12.15 -13.04 -13.81
N SER A 64 12.73 -14.23 -13.79
CA SER A 64 11.98 -15.47 -13.55
C SER A 64 11.72 -15.61 -12.06
N PHE A 65 10.46 -15.38 -11.67
CA PHE A 65 10.04 -15.54 -10.28
C PHE A 65 9.46 -16.92 -10.05
N HIS A 66 9.81 -17.50 -8.91
CA HIS A 66 9.24 -18.75 -8.42
C HIS A 66 8.35 -18.47 -7.21
N ARG A 67 7.25 -19.19 -7.08
CA ARG A 67 6.44 -19.13 -5.89
C ARG A 67 7.30 -19.55 -4.69
N ALA A 68 7.31 -18.79 -3.63
CA ALA A 68 8.07 -19.12 -2.45
C ALA A 68 7.53 -20.42 -1.82
N GLU A 69 8.36 -21.46 -1.74
CA GLU A 69 8.04 -22.67 -1.03
C GLU A 69 8.24 -22.43 0.45
N GLY A 70 7.16 -22.32 1.21
CA GLY A 70 7.07 -22.29 2.67
C GLY A 70 8.13 -21.48 3.42
N ALA A 71 8.02 -21.35 4.71
CA ALA A 71 9.07 -20.81 5.55
C ALA A 71 10.28 -21.78 5.53
N ARG A 72 11.22 -21.58 4.61
CA ARG A 72 12.55 -22.19 4.75
C ARG A 72 13.07 -21.79 6.14
N ASN A 73 13.50 -22.78 6.91
CA ASN A 73 13.96 -22.64 8.28
C ASN A 73 14.80 -21.36 8.47
N GLY A 74 14.44 -20.50 9.38
CA GLY A 74 15.36 -19.48 9.81
C GLY A 74 14.87 -18.12 10.26
N VAL A 75 13.59 -17.74 10.13
CA VAL A 75 13.13 -16.50 10.78
C VAL A 75 12.80 -16.78 12.23
N SER A 76 13.57 -16.19 13.12
CA SER A 76 13.32 -16.19 14.56
C SER A 76 12.50 -14.97 14.99
N ALA A 77 11.97 -14.97 16.20
CA ALA A 77 11.33 -13.79 16.78
C ALA A 77 12.34 -12.62 16.90
N GLU A 78 13.63 -12.91 17.15
CA GLU A 78 14.69 -11.89 17.19
C GLU A 78 14.90 -11.25 15.82
N ASP A 79 14.80 -12.01 14.75
CA ASP A 79 14.91 -11.50 13.39
C ASP A 79 13.74 -10.57 13.05
N LEU A 80 12.53 -10.89 13.50
CA LEU A 80 11.38 -9.99 13.33
C LEU A 80 11.59 -8.64 14.04
N HIS A 81 12.25 -8.64 15.20
CA HIS A 81 12.55 -7.39 15.91
C HIS A 81 13.45 -6.43 15.11
N ARG A 82 14.22 -6.93 14.15
CA ARG A 82 15.07 -6.08 13.29
C ARG A 82 14.28 -5.43 12.15
N VAL A 83 13.20 -6.06 11.69
CA VAL A 83 12.41 -5.59 10.54
C VAL A 83 11.05 -4.99 10.95
N ALA A 84 10.48 -5.39 12.08
CA ALA A 84 9.29 -4.76 12.65
C ALA A 84 9.65 -3.44 13.36
N PHE A 85 8.64 -2.63 13.67
CA PHE A 85 8.83 -1.47 14.54
C PHE A 85 8.63 -1.87 16.01
N HIS A 86 9.52 -1.33 16.86
CA HIS A 86 9.51 -1.68 18.28
C HIS A 86 8.34 -1.06 19.05
N GLY A 87 7.94 -1.72 20.13
CA GLY A 87 6.93 -1.22 21.06
C GLY A 87 5.50 -1.37 20.58
N PHE A 88 5.27 -2.10 19.51
CA PHE A 88 3.92 -2.46 19.08
C PHE A 88 3.25 -3.35 20.14
N LYS A 89 2.03 -2.97 20.51
CA LYS A 89 1.20 -3.73 21.45
C LYS A 89 -0.17 -3.92 20.81
N GLY A 90 -0.34 -5.01 20.09
CA GLY A 90 -1.56 -5.28 19.35
C GLY A 90 -1.64 -6.72 18.90
N ILE A 91 -2.62 -7.01 18.07
CA ILE A 91 -2.73 -8.27 17.36
C ILE A 91 -1.79 -8.20 16.16
N GLN A 92 -0.93 -9.20 15.99
CA GLN A 92 -0.01 -9.25 14.86
C GLN A 92 -0.09 -10.60 14.14
N LEU A 93 -0.43 -10.56 12.86
CA LEU A 93 -0.29 -11.69 11.95
C LEU A 93 1.00 -11.53 11.16
N VAL A 94 1.81 -12.57 11.14
CA VAL A 94 3.08 -12.60 10.39
C VAL A 94 3.00 -13.57 9.24
N PHE A 95 3.36 -13.07 8.07
CA PHE A 95 3.46 -13.85 6.84
C PHE A 95 4.92 -13.84 6.39
N VAL A 96 5.52 -15.01 6.24
CA VAL A 96 6.90 -15.16 5.76
C VAL A 96 6.85 -15.76 4.36
N ASN A 97 7.45 -15.10 3.39
CA ASN A 97 7.43 -15.50 1.98
C ASN A 97 6.00 -15.79 1.47
N GLY A 98 5.05 -14.92 1.84
CA GLY A 98 3.65 -15.06 1.47
C GLY A 98 2.87 -16.15 2.23
N ARG A 99 3.41 -16.75 3.30
CA ARG A 99 2.76 -17.81 4.09
C ARG A 99 2.51 -17.37 5.52
N TYR A 100 1.30 -17.58 6.01
CA TYR A 100 0.98 -17.34 7.41
C TYR A 100 1.88 -18.17 8.33
N THR A 101 2.41 -17.55 9.36
CA THR A 101 3.37 -18.15 10.28
C THR A 101 2.90 -17.98 11.72
N PRO A 102 2.06 -18.91 12.24
CA PRO A 102 1.45 -18.80 13.58
C PRO A 102 2.47 -18.63 14.70
N ARG A 103 3.61 -19.34 14.63
CA ARG A 103 4.69 -19.29 15.66
C ARG A 103 5.33 -17.92 15.83
N LEU A 104 5.21 -17.05 14.83
CA LEU A 104 5.74 -15.68 14.84
C LEU A 104 4.63 -14.63 15.02
N SER A 105 3.38 -15.07 15.00
CA SER A 105 2.20 -14.20 15.13
C SER A 105 1.82 -14.06 16.60
N GLU A 106 1.28 -12.90 16.95
CA GLU A 106 0.76 -12.61 18.29
C GLU A 106 -0.76 -12.38 18.18
N VAL A 107 -1.50 -13.46 18.31
CA VAL A 107 -2.99 -13.42 18.32
C VAL A 107 -3.47 -13.53 19.75
N ARG A 108 -4.13 -12.48 20.25
CA ARG A 108 -4.69 -12.40 21.61
C ARG A 108 -6.15 -12.82 21.60
N PRO A 109 -6.74 -13.16 22.76
CA PRO A 109 -8.18 -13.32 22.88
C PRO A 109 -8.90 -12.07 22.33
N MET A 110 -9.83 -12.28 21.41
CA MET A 110 -10.58 -11.22 20.75
C MET A 110 -11.99 -11.11 21.31
N PRO A 111 -12.61 -9.91 21.29
CA PRO A 111 -14.03 -9.76 21.54
C PRO A 111 -14.90 -10.65 20.66
N GLU A 112 -16.09 -11.00 21.12
CA GLU A 112 -17.03 -11.83 20.38
C GLU A 112 -17.34 -11.24 19.00
N GLY A 113 -17.27 -12.08 17.97
CA GLY A 113 -17.49 -11.72 16.56
C GLY A 113 -16.36 -10.97 15.88
N MET A 114 -15.28 -10.62 16.59
CA MET A 114 -14.06 -10.09 15.97
C MET A 114 -13.21 -11.23 15.43
N GLU A 115 -12.71 -11.07 14.20
CA GLU A 115 -11.84 -12.05 13.56
C GLU A 115 -10.60 -11.36 12.97
N VAL A 116 -9.43 -11.90 13.30
CA VAL A 116 -8.15 -11.56 12.67
C VAL A 116 -7.44 -12.88 12.40
N ARG A 117 -7.51 -13.36 11.17
CA ARG A 117 -7.15 -14.73 10.80
C ARG A 117 -6.45 -14.78 9.45
N SER A 118 -5.75 -15.88 9.18
CA SER A 118 -5.32 -16.24 7.83
C SER A 118 -6.56 -16.42 6.92
N LEU A 119 -6.52 -15.82 5.73
CA LEU A 119 -7.61 -15.93 4.75
C LEU A 119 -7.75 -17.35 4.22
N ALA A 120 -6.65 -18.12 4.15
CA ALA A 120 -6.69 -19.51 3.77
C ALA A 120 -7.39 -20.39 4.82
N GLU A 121 -7.24 -20.08 6.12
CA GLU A 121 -8.00 -20.75 7.19
C GLU A 121 -9.50 -20.41 7.11
N VAL A 122 -9.83 -19.14 6.84
CA VAL A 122 -11.24 -18.72 6.70
C VAL A 122 -11.92 -19.40 5.50
N LEU A 123 -11.18 -19.63 4.40
CA LEU A 123 -11.72 -20.39 3.27
C LEU A 123 -12.13 -21.82 3.61
N GLN A 124 -11.46 -22.44 4.58
CA GLN A 124 -11.81 -23.79 5.02
C GLN A 124 -13.02 -23.79 5.94
N ASP A 125 -13.11 -22.81 6.84
CA ASP A 125 -14.14 -22.77 7.90
C ASP A 125 -15.42 -22.06 7.45
N GLU A 126 -15.28 -20.94 6.73
CA GLU A 126 -16.35 -20.01 6.35
C GLU A 126 -16.25 -19.56 4.89
N PRO A 127 -16.23 -20.47 3.90
CA PRO A 127 -16.04 -20.12 2.50
C PRO A 127 -17.06 -19.11 1.97
N GLY A 128 -18.29 -19.13 2.47
CA GLY A 128 -19.36 -18.21 2.09
C GLY A 128 -19.06 -16.74 2.47
N LEU A 129 -18.32 -16.50 3.56
CA LEU A 129 -17.88 -15.15 3.92
C LEU A 129 -16.89 -14.60 2.88
N VAL A 130 -15.94 -15.43 2.46
CA VAL A 130 -14.95 -15.03 1.44
C VAL A 130 -15.64 -14.82 0.08
N GLU A 131 -16.54 -15.71 -0.33
CA GLU A 131 -17.31 -15.60 -1.59
C GLU A 131 -18.12 -14.30 -1.68
N ALA A 132 -18.68 -13.85 -0.54
CA ALA A 132 -19.48 -12.63 -0.49
C ALA A 132 -18.67 -11.36 -0.77
N HIS A 133 -17.35 -11.40 -0.56
CA HIS A 133 -16.53 -10.19 -0.58
C HIS A 133 -15.33 -10.22 -1.55
N ILE A 134 -14.62 -11.33 -1.67
CA ILE A 134 -13.37 -11.39 -2.44
C ILE A 134 -13.60 -11.11 -3.93
N GLY A 135 -12.83 -10.20 -4.51
CA GLY A 135 -12.95 -9.83 -5.92
C GLY A 135 -14.20 -9.00 -6.27
N LYS A 136 -14.96 -8.55 -5.26
CA LYS A 136 -16.18 -7.76 -5.49
C LYS A 136 -15.90 -6.26 -5.57
N TYR A 137 -14.83 -5.80 -4.98
CA TYR A 137 -14.50 -4.38 -4.88
C TYR A 137 -13.28 -4.01 -5.73
N ALA A 138 -12.20 -4.78 -5.66
CA ALA A 138 -11.04 -4.62 -6.51
C ALA A 138 -11.28 -5.27 -7.88
N SER A 139 -11.76 -4.48 -8.84
CA SER A 139 -11.96 -4.96 -10.21
C SER A 139 -10.63 -5.31 -10.86
N PHE A 140 -10.55 -6.51 -11.43
CA PHE A 140 -9.40 -6.97 -12.19
C PHE A 140 -9.55 -6.81 -13.71
N ASP A 141 -10.68 -6.30 -14.20
CA ASP A 141 -10.93 -6.14 -15.65
C ASP A 141 -9.92 -5.22 -16.34
N ARG A 142 -9.47 -4.16 -15.65
CA ARG A 142 -8.54 -3.16 -16.17
C ARG A 142 -7.19 -3.14 -15.47
N GLN A 143 -7.01 -3.93 -14.43
CA GLN A 143 -5.81 -3.96 -13.59
C GLN A 143 -5.10 -5.32 -13.71
N PRO A 144 -4.10 -5.47 -14.60
CA PRO A 144 -3.45 -6.76 -14.87
C PRO A 144 -2.82 -7.40 -13.63
N PHE A 145 -2.25 -6.60 -12.73
CA PHE A 145 -1.65 -7.11 -11.50
C PHE A 145 -2.71 -7.56 -10.48
N ALA A 146 -3.86 -6.88 -10.42
CA ALA A 146 -4.99 -7.35 -9.62
C ALA A 146 -5.58 -8.67 -10.20
N ALA A 147 -5.64 -8.80 -11.53
CA ALA A 147 -6.03 -10.05 -12.19
C ALA A 147 -5.05 -11.19 -11.83
N LEU A 148 -3.75 -10.92 -11.93
CA LEU A 148 -2.72 -11.89 -11.58
C LEU A 148 -2.79 -12.30 -10.10
N ASN A 149 -2.99 -11.33 -9.18
CA ASN A 149 -3.23 -11.62 -7.77
C ASN A 149 -4.47 -12.47 -7.59
N THR A 150 -5.62 -12.09 -8.19
CA THR A 150 -6.88 -12.82 -8.06
C THR A 150 -6.76 -14.27 -8.54
N ALA A 151 -5.96 -14.52 -9.58
CA ALA A 151 -5.71 -15.88 -10.07
C ALA A 151 -4.80 -16.71 -9.14
N LEU A 152 -3.76 -16.10 -8.55
CA LEU A 152 -2.64 -16.80 -7.92
C LEU A 152 -2.51 -16.61 -6.41
N TRP A 153 -3.40 -15.85 -5.76
CA TRP A 153 -3.32 -15.68 -4.31
C TRP A 153 -3.58 -17.01 -3.58
N ASP A 154 -2.82 -17.25 -2.55
CA ASP A 154 -2.91 -18.45 -1.73
C ASP A 154 -2.95 -18.16 -0.23
N GLU A 155 -2.66 -16.90 0.14
CA GLU A 155 -2.62 -16.50 1.54
C GLU A 155 -2.87 -14.99 1.67
N GLY A 156 -3.18 -14.57 2.88
CA GLY A 156 -3.42 -13.20 3.28
C GLY A 156 -4.20 -13.13 4.58
N ALA A 157 -4.77 -11.99 4.88
CA ALA A 157 -5.47 -11.77 6.13
C ALA A 157 -6.96 -11.45 5.94
N LEU A 158 -7.80 -12.02 6.80
CA LEU A 158 -9.13 -11.49 7.11
C LEU A 158 -9.05 -10.69 8.41
N VAL A 159 -9.54 -9.45 8.36
CA VAL A 159 -9.84 -8.62 9.53
C VAL A 159 -11.32 -8.28 9.50
N ARG A 160 -12.10 -8.82 10.43
CA ARG A 160 -13.53 -8.54 10.57
C ARG A 160 -13.80 -7.93 11.93
N ILE A 161 -14.36 -6.74 11.94
CA ILE A 161 -14.72 -6.00 13.16
C ILE A 161 -16.23 -5.92 13.25
N PRO A 162 -16.85 -6.54 14.24
CA PRO A 162 -18.32 -6.58 14.37
C PRO A 162 -18.90 -5.20 14.67
N ALA A 163 -20.19 -5.05 14.37
CA ALA A 163 -20.89 -3.78 14.50
C ALA A 163 -20.77 -3.18 15.91
N GLY A 164 -20.49 -1.88 15.96
CA GLY A 164 -20.37 -1.09 17.18
C GLY A 164 -19.09 -1.33 18.01
N LEU A 165 -18.24 -2.27 17.62
CA LEU A 165 -16.97 -2.52 18.34
C LEU A 165 -15.92 -1.47 17.97
N GLU A 166 -15.29 -0.87 18.98
CA GLU A 166 -14.09 -0.06 18.84
C GLU A 166 -12.87 -0.89 19.27
N VAL A 167 -11.95 -1.12 18.34
CA VAL A 167 -10.76 -1.95 18.55
C VAL A 167 -9.57 -1.07 18.89
N ASP A 168 -9.06 -1.26 20.11
CA ASP A 168 -7.79 -0.72 20.60
C ASP A 168 -7.10 -1.84 21.38
N PRO A 169 -5.96 -2.30 21.06
CA PRO A 169 -4.88 -1.75 20.21
C PRO A 169 -5.00 -2.06 18.70
N PRO A 170 -4.13 -1.47 17.86
CA PRO A 170 -4.17 -1.68 16.41
C PRO A 170 -3.81 -3.12 16.00
N ILE A 171 -4.23 -3.50 14.79
CA ILE A 171 -3.97 -4.79 14.16
C ILE A 171 -2.81 -4.61 13.17
N HIS A 172 -1.79 -5.47 13.23
CA HIS A 172 -0.63 -5.43 12.35
C HIS A 172 -0.55 -6.69 11.48
N LEU A 173 -0.59 -6.49 10.17
CA LEU A 173 -0.36 -7.50 9.16
C LEU A 173 1.08 -7.33 8.65
N LEU A 174 1.98 -8.21 9.04
CA LEU A 174 3.41 -8.12 8.74
C LEU A 174 3.80 -9.15 7.69
N PHE A 175 4.14 -8.69 6.50
CA PHE A 175 4.62 -9.49 5.39
C PHE A 175 6.15 -9.36 5.29
N VAL A 176 6.85 -10.45 5.52
CA VAL A 176 8.32 -10.53 5.48
C VAL A 176 8.74 -11.39 4.30
N THR A 177 9.53 -10.84 3.39
CA THR A 177 10.14 -11.62 2.30
C THR A 177 11.62 -11.83 2.58
N ILE A 178 12.02 -13.10 2.58
CA ILE A 178 13.43 -13.51 2.72
C ILE A 178 13.97 -13.68 1.30
N ALA A 179 14.88 -12.81 0.93
CA ALA A 179 15.44 -12.75 -0.42
C ALA A 179 16.82 -13.44 -0.48
N ASP A 180 16.84 -14.74 -0.14
CA ASP A 180 18.03 -15.58 -0.16
C ASP A 180 17.92 -16.64 -1.26
N GLY A 181 18.59 -16.42 -2.40
CA GLY A 181 18.62 -17.38 -3.51
C GLY A 181 17.86 -16.91 -4.73
N GLU A 182 17.06 -17.79 -5.33
CA GLU A 182 16.31 -17.49 -6.55
C GLU A 182 15.19 -16.46 -6.30
N PRO A 183 14.90 -15.62 -7.32
CA PRO A 183 13.84 -14.61 -7.19
C PRO A 183 12.48 -15.24 -6.88
N THR A 184 11.80 -14.74 -5.86
CA THR A 184 10.49 -15.24 -5.43
C THR A 184 9.38 -14.24 -5.68
N ILE A 185 8.15 -14.76 -5.80
CA ILE A 185 6.92 -13.95 -5.90
C ILE A 185 5.92 -14.37 -4.83
N ALA A 186 5.24 -13.38 -4.26
CA ALA A 186 4.09 -13.58 -3.38
C ALA A 186 2.91 -12.71 -3.83
N HIS A 187 1.70 -13.26 -3.66
CA HIS A 187 0.45 -12.61 -3.98
C HIS A 187 -0.45 -12.45 -2.75
N PRO A 188 -0.09 -11.61 -1.75
CA PRO A 188 -0.93 -11.41 -0.58
C PRO A 188 -2.32 -10.89 -0.99
N ARG A 189 -3.38 -11.47 -0.39
CA ARG A 189 -4.76 -11.01 -0.55
C ARG A 189 -5.39 -10.74 0.80
N ASN A 190 -5.76 -9.49 1.09
CA ASN A 190 -6.33 -9.10 2.37
C ASN A 190 -7.77 -8.65 2.20
N LEU A 191 -8.59 -8.93 3.21
CA LEU A 191 -9.99 -8.52 3.29
C LEU A 191 -10.23 -7.85 4.65
N LEU A 192 -10.60 -6.57 4.63
CA LEU A 192 -10.88 -5.77 5.82
C LEU A 192 -12.38 -5.44 5.85
N LEU A 193 -13.11 -6.01 6.79
CA LEU A 193 -14.55 -5.80 6.97
C LEU A 193 -14.79 -5.04 8.28
N VAL A 194 -15.08 -3.76 8.17
CA VAL A 194 -15.40 -2.90 9.33
C VAL A 194 -16.90 -2.66 9.32
N GLU A 195 -17.60 -3.38 10.18
CA GLU A 195 -19.07 -3.40 10.24
C GLU A 195 -19.64 -2.08 10.80
N ARG A 196 -20.96 -1.92 10.73
CA ARG A 196 -21.67 -0.69 11.07
C ARG A 196 -21.23 -0.10 12.42
N ALA A 197 -20.86 1.17 12.42
CA ALA A 197 -20.41 1.94 13.60
C ALA A 197 -19.19 1.35 14.34
N ALA A 198 -18.46 0.41 13.71
CA ALA A 198 -17.23 -0.13 14.26
C ALA A 198 -16.04 0.78 13.99
N LYS A 199 -14.97 0.64 14.78
CA LYS A 199 -13.72 1.39 14.57
C LYS A 199 -12.54 0.46 14.69
N ALA A 200 -11.60 0.57 13.73
CA ALA A 200 -10.38 -0.21 13.73
C ALA A 200 -9.19 0.56 13.18
N THR A 201 -8.01 0.19 13.64
CA THR A 201 -6.73 0.60 13.09
C THR A 201 -5.99 -0.63 12.57
N VAL A 202 -5.61 -0.61 11.29
CA VAL A 202 -4.87 -1.70 10.63
C VAL A 202 -3.57 -1.15 10.07
N VAL A 203 -2.47 -1.86 10.32
CA VAL A 203 -1.14 -1.57 9.78
C VAL A 203 -0.73 -2.73 8.88
N GLU A 204 -0.50 -2.48 7.61
CA GLU A 204 0.12 -3.43 6.67
C GLU A 204 1.60 -3.07 6.49
N SER A 205 2.50 -3.97 6.84
CA SER A 205 3.94 -3.76 6.64
C SER A 205 4.50 -4.79 5.68
N TYR A 206 5.20 -4.31 4.64
CA TYR A 206 5.92 -5.12 3.67
C TYR A 206 7.41 -4.85 3.83
N VAL A 207 8.16 -5.87 4.26
CA VAL A 207 9.58 -5.74 4.58
C VAL A 207 10.38 -6.86 3.93
N GLY A 208 11.59 -6.52 3.48
CA GLY A 208 12.53 -7.47 2.90
C GLY A 208 13.70 -7.76 3.83
N TRP A 209 14.17 -8.99 3.79
CA TRP A 209 15.40 -9.46 4.42
C TRP A 209 16.31 -10.10 3.38
N GLY A 210 17.57 -9.68 3.34
CA GLY A 210 18.51 -10.09 2.31
C GLY A 210 18.51 -9.20 1.08
N ASP A 211 19.39 -9.49 0.15
CA ASP A 211 19.72 -8.63 -1.00
C ASP A 211 19.21 -9.18 -2.36
N GLY A 212 18.44 -10.26 -2.34
CA GLY A 212 17.90 -10.88 -3.53
C GLY A 212 16.75 -10.07 -4.16
N ALA A 213 16.45 -10.38 -5.41
CA ALA A 213 15.26 -9.86 -6.08
C ALA A 213 14.03 -10.66 -5.67
N TYR A 214 12.90 -9.98 -5.51
CA TYR A 214 11.59 -10.61 -5.28
C TYR A 214 10.47 -9.69 -5.75
N PHE A 215 9.29 -10.25 -5.87
CA PHE A 215 8.12 -9.50 -6.28
C PHE A 215 6.95 -9.72 -5.31
N THR A 216 6.47 -8.63 -4.74
CA THR A 216 5.24 -8.58 -3.95
C THR A 216 4.12 -7.98 -4.79
N ASN A 217 3.08 -8.77 -5.09
CA ASN A 217 1.89 -8.32 -5.79
C ASN A 217 0.68 -8.43 -4.85
N ALA A 218 0.39 -7.39 -4.09
CA ALA A 218 -0.61 -7.39 -3.02
C ALA A 218 -1.95 -6.77 -3.46
N VAL A 219 -3.06 -7.32 -2.95
CA VAL A 219 -4.38 -6.70 -3.08
C VAL A 219 -5.09 -6.72 -1.73
N THR A 220 -5.53 -5.55 -1.27
CA THR A 220 -6.34 -5.38 -0.07
C THR A 220 -7.69 -4.76 -0.44
N GLU A 221 -8.78 -5.44 -0.09
CA GLU A 221 -10.15 -4.95 -0.23
C GLU A 221 -10.67 -4.56 1.15
N ALA A 222 -11.09 -3.30 1.31
CA ALA A 222 -11.64 -2.77 2.55
C ALA A 222 -13.10 -2.35 2.36
N VAL A 223 -13.99 -2.88 3.18
CA VAL A 223 -15.40 -2.50 3.24
C VAL A 223 -15.66 -1.79 4.55
N VAL A 224 -16.03 -0.52 4.49
CA VAL A 224 -16.29 0.31 5.65
C VAL A 224 -17.77 0.68 5.65
N ARG A 225 -18.51 -0.01 6.53
CA ARG A 225 -19.96 0.08 6.61
C ARG A 225 -20.43 1.40 7.20
N GLU A 226 -21.76 1.58 7.25
CA GLU A 226 -22.40 2.80 7.74
C GLU A 226 -21.86 3.25 9.11
N GLY A 227 -21.39 4.51 9.19
CA GLY A 227 -20.85 5.11 10.39
C GLY A 227 -19.57 4.50 10.94
N ALA A 228 -18.98 3.54 10.23
CA ALA A 228 -17.75 2.89 10.65
C ALA A 228 -16.51 3.74 10.33
N ARG A 229 -15.41 3.43 11.02
CA ARG A 229 -14.12 4.11 10.83
C ARG A 229 -12.98 3.10 10.66
N LEU A 230 -12.18 3.31 9.64
CA LEU A 230 -10.93 2.59 9.39
C LEU A 230 -9.76 3.59 9.33
N ASP A 231 -8.80 3.44 10.25
CA ASP A 231 -7.47 4.06 10.12
C ASP A 231 -6.52 2.98 9.55
N HIS A 232 -6.07 3.14 8.32
CA HIS A 232 -5.20 2.21 7.61
C HIS A 232 -3.81 2.81 7.40
N TYR A 233 -2.77 2.01 7.59
CA TYR A 233 -1.38 2.40 7.37
C TYR A 233 -0.70 1.33 6.51
N LYS A 234 -0.19 1.70 5.37
CA LYS A 234 0.67 0.84 4.55
C LYS A 234 2.11 1.30 4.66
N LEU A 235 2.98 0.41 5.12
CA LEU A 235 4.41 0.65 5.24
C LEU A 235 5.16 -0.29 4.31
N GLN A 236 5.85 0.25 3.31
CA GLN A 236 6.67 -0.49 2.38
C GLN A 236 8.15 -0.14 2.61
N ARG A 237 8.94 -1.14 3.05
CA ARG A 237 10.37 -1.02 3.34
C ARG A 237 11.10 -2.28 2.87
N GLU A 238 11.08 -2.48 1.60
CA GLU A 238 11.65 -3.64 0.92
C GLU A 238 13.04 -3.33 0.36
N SER A 239 13.77 -4.37 -0.05
CA SER A 239 15.08 -4.26 -0.70
C SER A 239 15.02 -3.39 -1.97
N GLU A 240 16.08 -2.66 -2.29
CA GLU A 240 16.19 -1.90 -3.54
C GLU A 240 16.17 -2.77 -4.81
N LYS A 241 16.26 -4.10 -4.67
CA LYS A 241 16.08 -5.07 -5.76
C LYS A 241 14.67 -5.64 -5.82
N ALA A 242 13.80 -5.26 -4.88
CA ALA A 242 12.43 -5.72 -4.82
C ALA A 242 11.54 -4.97 -5.83
N TYR A 243 10.54 -5.70 -6.33
CA TYR A 243 9.41 -5.16 -7.06
C TYR A 243 8.18 -5.26 -6.17
N HIS A 244 7.41 -4.18 -6.11
CA HIS A 244 6.19 -4.13 -5.32
C HIS A 244 5.07 -3.50 -6.13
N VAL A 245 3.99 -4.23 -6.36
CA VAL A 245 2.75 -3.69 -6.93
C VAL A 245 1.63 -3.99 -5.95
N ALA A 246 0.94 -2.96 -5.49
CA ALA A 246 -0.14 -3.11 -4.53
C ALA A 246 -1.38 -2.34 -4.95
N THR A 247 -2.53 -2.98 -4.77
CA THR A 247 -3.85 -2.36 -4.92
C THR A 247 -4.54 -2.32 -3.56
N PHE A 248 -4.92 -1.14 -3.11
CA PHE A 248 -5.80 -0.94 -1.97
C PHE A 248 -7.12 -0.38 -2.48
N GLN A 249 -8.19 -1.16 -2.33
CA GLN A 249 -9.54 -0.80 -2.77
C GLN A 249 -10.45 -0.58 -1.58
N VAL A 250 -11.00 0.61 -1.45
CA VAL A 250 -11.91 0.99 -0.37
C VAL A 250 -13.33 1.17 -0.89
N HIS A 251 -14.28 0.51 -0.24
CA HIS A 251 -15.71 0.70 -0.44
C HIS A 251 -16.31 1.34 0.81
N GLN A 252 -16.81 2.58 0.68
CA GLN A 252 -17.35 3.36 1.79
C GLN A 252 -18.86 3.49 1.71
N GLU A 253 -19.54 3.06 2.77
CA GLU A 253 -20.98 3.26 2.93
C GLU A 253 -21.30 4.56 3.67
N ARG A 254 -22.57 4.81 3.96
CA ARG A 254 -23.11 6.05 4.56
C ARG A 254 -22.31 6.51 5.77
N ALA A 255 -21.90 7.79 5.76
CA ALA A 255 -21.24 8.45 6.88
C ALA A 255 -20.02 7.71 7.44
N SER A 256 -19.39 6.84 6.64
CA SER A 256 -18.16 6.16 7.03
C SER A 256 -16.94 7.07 6.92
N SER A 257 -15.89 6.80 7.68
CA SER A 257 -14.64 7.57 7.68
C SER A 257 -13.45 6.66 7.47
N VAL A 258 -12.62 6.97 6.47
CA VAL A 258 -11.37 6.25 6.18
C VAL A 258 -10.20 7.22 6.19
N SER A 259 -9.13 6.82 6.87
CA SER A 259 -7.82 7.47 6.77
C SER A 259 -6.80 6.43 6.31
N ASP A 260 -6.18 6.65 5.16
CA ASP A 260 -5.08 5.81 4.65
C ASP A 260 -3.78 6.59 4.65
N ASN A 261 -2.70 5.95 5.12
CA ASN A 261 -1.35 6.49 5.10
C ASN A 261 -0.42 5.52 4.36
N SER A 262 -0.08 5.84 3.12
CA SER A 262 0.80 5.02 2.28
C SER A 262 2.25 5.53 2.34
N ILE A 263 3.15 4.74 2.91
CA ILE A 263 4.53 5.15 3.18
C ILE A 263 5.50 4.21 2.50
N SER A 264 6.34 4.76 1.60
CA SER A 264 7.32 4.01 0.80
C SER A 264 8.74 4.49 1.09
N PHE A 265 9.57 3.57 1.60
CA PHE A 265 10.98 3.78 1.91
C PHE A 265 11.93 2.80 1.20
N GLY A 266 11.43 1.91 0.37
CA GLY A 266 12.20 0.86 -0.26
C GLY A 266 11.70 0.50 -1.65
N GLY A 267 12.17 -0.64 -2.16
CA GLY A 267 11.84 -1.15 -3.48
C GLY A 267 12.65 -0.53 -4.62
N GLY A 268 13.03 -1.32 -5.62
CA GLY A 268 13.61 -0.83 -6.86
C GLY A 268 12.54 -0.26 -7.80
N LEU A 269 11.38 -0.93 -7.87
CA LEU A 269 10.19 -0.46 -8.53
C LEU A 269 8.98 -0.73 -7.63
N VAL A 270 8.28 0.33 -7.27
CA VAL A 270 7.06 0.28 -6.44
C VAL A 270 5.93 0.94 -7.20
N ARG A 271 4.77 0.29 -7.24
CA ARG A 271 3.51 0.85 -7.70
C ARG A 271 2.44 0.67 -6.63
N ASN A 272 1.79 1.76 -6.26
CA ASN A 272 0.67 1.79 -5.33
C ASN A 272 -0.57 2.30 -6.06
N ASP A 273 -1.58 1.46 -6.21
CA ASP A 273 -2.91 1.84 -6.70
C ASP A 273 -3.86 1.92 -5.51
N VAL A 274 -4.25 3.14 -5.11
CA VAL A 274 -5.18 3.40 -4.01
C VAL A 274 -6.51 3.90 -4.59
N ASN A 275 -7.54 3.07 -4.49
CA ASN A 275 -8.85 3.35 -5.06
C ASN A 275 -9.91 3.46 -3.97
N ALA A 276 -10.71 4.50 -3.98
CA ALA A 276 -11.80 4.72 -3.04
C ALA A 276 -13.11 5.01 -3.77
N TRP A 277 -14.17 4.33 -3.35
CA TRP A 277 -15.51 4.49 -3.88
C TRP A 277 -16.48 4.88 -2.78
N PHE A 278 -17.05 6.07 -2.85
CA PHE A 278 -18.15 6.50 -1.99
C PHE A 278 -19.49 5.91 -2.50
N ALA A 279 -19.85 4.76 -1.94
CA ALA A 279 -21.06 4.05 -2.33
C ALA A 279 -22.35 4.69 -1.79
N ASP A 280 -22.24 5.49 -0.71
CA ASP A 280 -23.36 6.22 -0.10
C ASP A 280 -22.90 7.62 0.36
N GLU A 281 -23.84 8.43 0.86
CA GLU A 281 -23.64 9.85 1.20
C GLU A 281 -22.87 10.06 2.53
N GLY A 282 -22.26 11.25 2.66
CA GLY A 282 -21.68 11.73 3.90
C GLY A 282 -20.37 11.06 4.30
N GLY A 283 -19.74 10.32 3.40
CA GLY A 283 -18.45 9.67 3.65
C GLY A 283 -17.29 10.65 3.74
N GLU A 284 -16.29 10.33 4.57
CA GLU A 284 -15.05 11.08 4.73
C GLU A 284 -13.85 10.21 4.37
N LEU A 285 -12.91 10.75 3.58
CA LEU A 285 -11.68 10.09 3.17
C LEU A 285 -10.48 11.02 3.37
N ALA A 286 -9.44 10.52 4.02
CA ALA A 286 -8.13 11.14 4.04
C ALA A 286 -7.09 10.18 3.46
N LEU A 287 -6.41 10.58 2.37
CA LEU A 287 -5.29 9.84 1.79
C LEU A 287 -4.01 10.63 2.02
N ASP A 288 -3.11 10.07 2.80
CA ASP A 288 -1.80 10.67 3.06
C ASP A 288 -0.69 9.75 2.55
N GLY A 289 0.26 10.30 1.82
CA GLY A 289 1.37 9.52 1.26
C GLY A 289 2.73 10.18 1.53
N LEU A 290 3.74 9.36 1.85
CA LEU A 290 5.13 9.78 1.94
C LEU A 290 6.01 8.78 1.21
N TYR A 291 6.82 9.25 0.27
CA TYR A 291 7.82 8.45 -0.39
C TYR A 291 9.20 9.13 -0.32
N VAL A 292 10.17 8.38 0.19
CA VAL A 292 11.55 8.86 0.37
C VAL A 292 12.48 7.95 -0.41
N LEU A 293 13.04 8.47 -1.49
CA LEU A 293 13.73 7.71 -2.52
C LEU A 293 15.16 8.18 -2.68
N GLY A 294 16.05 7.24 -2.98
CA GLY A 294 17.44 7.52 -3.33
C GLY A 294 17.92 6.63 -4.48
N GLY A 295 19.16 6.82 -4.89
CA GLY A 295 19.80 5.99 -5.91
C GLY A 295 19.03 5.97 -7.23
N ARG A 296 18.51 4.83 -7.65
CA ARG A 296 17.73 4.62 -8.89
C ARG A 296 16.32 4.08 -8.62
N GLN A 297 15.83 4.26 -7.42
CA GLN A 297 14.50 3.80 -7.04
C GLN A 297 13.41 4.47 -7.88
N HIS A 298 12.36 3.71 -8.17
CA HIS A 298 11.20 4.17 -8.91
C HIS A 298 9.94 3.90 -8.10
N VAL A 299 9.19 4.96 -7.74
CA VAL A 299 7.91 4.83 -7.05
C VAL A 299 6.81 5.53 -7.85
N ASP A 300 5.72 4.82 -8.06
CA ASP A 300 4.55 5.28 -8.79
C ASP A 300 3.31 5.16 -7.90
N ASN A 301 2.74 6.29 -7.51
CA ASN A 301 1.54 6.36 -6.69
C ASN A 301 0.37 6.81 -7.57
N HIS A 302 -0.60 5.92 -7.74
CA HIS A 302 -1.87 6.21 -8.38
C HIS A 302 -2.98 6.22 -7.34
N THR A 303 -3.75 7.30 -7.33
CA THR A 303 -4.94 7.42 -6.50
C THR A 303 -6.15 7.66 -7.38
N ARG A 304 -7.24 6.98 -7.06
CA ARG A 304 -8.52 7.17 -7.71
C ARG A 304 -9.61 7.29 -6.67
N ILE A 305 -10.27 8.43 -6.65
CA ILE A 305 -11.35 8.73 -5.72
C ILE A 305 -12.64 9.00 -6.51
N ASP A 306 -13.61 8.11 -6.38
CA ASP A 306 -14.90 8.21 -7.03
C ASP A 306 -15.96 8.72 -6.03
N HIS A 307 -16.32 10.00 -6.13
CA HIS A 307 -17.46 10.58 -5.43
C HIS A 307 -18.74 10.26 -6.22
N ALA A 308 -19.39 9.16 -5.87
CA ALA A 308 -20.64 8.74 -6.55
C ALA A 308 -21.91 9.26 -5.86
N LYS A 309 -21.80 9.78 -4.64
CA LYS A 309 -22.91 10.19 -3.77
C LYS A 309 -22.66 11.58 -3.16
N PRO A 310 -23.74 12.30 -2.73
CA PRO A 310 -23.59 13.66 -2.21
C PRO A 310 -22.97 13.74 -0.82
N ASN A 311 -22.57 14.96 -0.45
CA ASN A 311 -22.06 15.32 0.87
C ASN A 311 -20.77 14.59 1.30
N CYS A 312 -19.98 14.06 0.37
CA CYS A 312 -18.73 13.38 0.67
C CYS A 312 -17.53 14.32 0.64
N THR A 313 -16.56 14.05 1.50
CA THR A 313 -15.32 14.84 1.60
C THR A 313 -14.11 13.94 1.36
N SER A 314 -13.16 14.38 0.51
CA SER A 314 -11.86 13.75 0.35
C SER A 314 -10.73 14.76 0.50
N LEU A 315 -9.74 14.42 1.30
CA LEU A 315 -8.51 15.19 1.50
C LEU A 315 -7.33 14.30 1.12
N GLU A 316 -6.51 14.75 0.20
CA GLU A 316 -5.35 14.00 -0.26
C GLU A 316 -4.08 14.85 -0.16
N LEU A 317 -3.05 14.28 0.50
CA LEU A 317 -1.74 14.88 0.63
C LEU A 317 -0.65 13.84 0.38
N TYR A 318 0.03 13.92 -0.74
CA TYR A 318 1.20 13.11 -1.05
C TYR A 318 2.46 13.97 -1.07
N LYS A 319 3.52 13.50 -0.39
CA LYS A 319 4.82 14.17 -0.34
C LYS A 319 5.94 13.24 -0.75
N GLY A 320 6.80 13.73 -1.64
CA GLY A 320 7.98 13.02 -2.12
C GLY A 320 9.28 13.71 -1.75
N ILE A 321 10.28 12.93 -1.36
CA ILE A 321 11.67 13.37 -1.17
C ILE A 321 12.52 12.48 -2.04
N LEU A 322 13.25 13.06 -3.00
CA LEU A 322 14.01 12.32 -4.00
C LEU A 322 15.44 12.79 -4.04
N ASP A 323 16.37 11.82 -4.05
CA ASP A 323 17.80 12.04 -4.18
C ASP A 323 18.41 11.12 -5.25
N GLY A 324 19.63 11.44 -5.72
CA GLY A 324 20.34 10.68 -6.74
C GLY A 324 19.63 10.74 -8.10
N HIS A 325 19.37 9.59 -8.69
CA HIS A 325 18.62 9.41 -9.95
C HIS A 325 17.22 8.81 -9.70
N ALA A 326 16.67 9.01 -8.51
CA ALA A 326 15.37 8.47 -8.16
C ALA A 326 14.26 9.10 -9.01
N ARG A 327 13.24 8.32 -9.29
CA ARG A 327 12.08 8.76 -10.05
C ARG A 327 10.80 8.50 -9.29
N ALA A 328 9.90 9.48 -9.24
CA ALA A 328 8.56 9.30 -8.70
C ALA A 328 7.49 9.73 -9.69
N ILE A 329 6.35 9.04 -9.62
CA ILE A 329 5.11 9.42 -10.29
C ILE A 329 4.05 9.61 -9.20
N PHE A 330 3.29 10.68 -9.34
CA PHE A 330 2.02 10.85 -8.65
C PHE A 330 0.95 11.09 -9.72
N TYR A 331 0.02 10.15 -9.82
CA TYR A 331 -1.13 10.24 -10.72
C TYR A 331 -2.39 10.17 -9.88
N GLY A 332 -2.99 11.33 -9.60
CA GLY A 332 -4.22 11.41 -8.81
C GLY A 332 -5.42 11.71 -9.70
N ASN A 333 -6.50 10.96 -9.54
CA ASN A 333 -7.74 11.19 -10.28
C ASN A 333 -8.93 11.23 -9.31
N VAL A 334 -9.59 12.38 -9.23
CA VAL A 334 -10.84 12.55 -8.47
C VAL A 334 -11.99 12.70 -9.46
N THR A 335 -12.91 11.76 -9.44
CA THR A 335 -14.14 11.81 -10.26
C THR A 335 -15.34 12.19 -9.38
N VAL A 336 -16.01 13.28 -9.71
CA VAL A 336 -17.24 13.71 -9.05
C VAL A 336 -18.41 13.47 -9.98
N HIS A 337 -19.23 12.45 -9.69
CA HIS A 337 -20.36 12.06 -10.50
C HIS A 337 -21.49 13.11 -10.41
N LYS A 338 -22.41 13.09 -11.39
CA LYS A 338 -23.46 14.10 -11.54
C LYS A 338 -24.30 14.31 -10.27
N ASP A 339 -24.60 13.22 -9.55
CA ASP A 339 -25.44 13.27 -8.36
C ASP A 339 -24.65 13.55 -7.07
N ALA A 340 -23.31 13.61 -7.13
CA ALA A 340 -22.43 13.84 -5.99
C ALA A 340 -22.36 15.35 -5.64
N GLN A 341 -23.51 15.97 -5.40
CA GLN A 341 -23.59 17.37 -5.01
C GLN A 341 -23.00 17.59 -3.60
N LYS A 342 -22.52 18.79 -3.31
CA LYS A 342 -21.87 19.15 -2.03
C LYS A 342 -20.58 18.40 -1.75
N THR A 343 -19.97 17.79 -2.77
CA THR A 343 -18.62 17.22 -2.65
C THR A 343 -17.62 18.30 -2.29
N ASN A 344 -16.73 17.96 -1.33
CA ASN A 344 -15.55 18.75 -0.98
C ASN A 344 -14.30 17.92 -1.19
N ALA A 345 -13.53 18.19 -2.24
CA ALA A 345 -12.34 17.43 -2.60
C ALA A 345 -11.12 18.32 -2.69
N LEU A 346 -10.07 17.97 -1.95
CA LEU A 346 -8.76 18.63 -2.00
C LEU A 346 -7.68 17.59 -2.28
N GLN A 347 -6.93 17.79 -3.36
CA GLN A 347 -5.79 16.95 -3.72
C GLN A 347 -4.52 17.81 -3.73
N THR A 348 -3.47 17.35 -3.04
CA THR A 348 -2.19 18.06 -2.95
C THR A 348 -1.03 17.08 -3.11
N ASN A 349 -0.12 17.39 -4.05
CA ASN A 349 1.15 16.67 -4.17
C ASN A 349 2.31 17.65 -4.08
N LYS A 350 3.25 17.40 -3.15
CA LYS A 350 4.44 18.24 -2.97
C LYS A 350 5.69 17.38 -3.05
N ASN A 351 6.69 17.83 -3.80
CA ASN A 351 7.92 17.07 -4.01
C ASN A 351 9.14 17.95 -3.76
N LEU A 352 10.09 17.42 -3.00
CA LEU A 352 11.37 18.02 -2.69
C LEU A 352 12.47 17.21 -3.39
N LEU A 353 13.14 17.83 -4.35
CA LEU A 353 14.29 17.26 -5.06
C LEU A 353 15.57 17.66 -4.36
N LEU A 354 16.33 16.69 -3.88
CA LEU A 354 17.62 16.89 -3.22
C LEU A 354 18.79 16.86 -4.22
N SER A 355 18.59 16.26 -5.40
CA SER A 355 19.57 16.21 -6.50
C SER A 355 18.98 16.75 -7.79
N LYS A 356 19.89 17.06 -8.75
CA LYS A 356 19.50 17.58 -10.08
C LYS A 356 18.98 16.48 -11.02
N ASP A 357 19.34 15.23 -10.75
CA ASP A 357 19.00 14.08 -11.59
C ASP A 357 17.74 13.34 -11.09
N ALA A 358 17.22 13.72 -9.95
CA ALA A 358 15.94 13.24 -9.45
C ALA A 358 14.78 13.82 -10.28
N LEU A 359 13.80 12.96 -10.60
CA LEU A 359 12.69 13.32 -11.48
C LEU A 359 11.34 12.97 -10.86
N VAL A 360 10.37 13.88 -10.99
CA VAL A 360 8.99 13.66 -10.59
C VAL A 360 8.05 14.02 -11.74
N ASP A 361 7.15 13.08 -12.08
CA ASP A 361 6.00 13.33 -12.92
C ASP A 361 4.74 13.43 -12.01
N SER A 362 4.19 14.63 -11.84
CA SER A 362 3.01 14.86 -10.99
C SER A 362 1.81 15.26 -11.84
N ILE A 363 0.77 14.43 -11.83
CA ILE A 363 -0.39 14.53 -12.72
C ILE A 363 -1.67 14.47 -11.87
N PRO A 364 -2.02 15.56 -11.17
CA PRO A 364 -3.30 15.64 -10.46
C PRO A 364 -4.43 15.90 -11.46
N GLY A 365 -5.50 15.10 -11.39
CA GLY A 365 -6.66 15.16 -12.28
C GLY A 365 -7.98 15.32 -11.51
N LEU A 366 -8.88 16.15 -12.06
CA LEU A 366 -10.23 16.33 -11.57
C LEU A 366 -11.22 16.18 -12.74
N GLN A 367 -12.16 15.26 -12.60
CA GLN A 367 -13.30 15.12 -13.51
C GLN A 367 -14.59 15.46 -12.76
N ILE A 368 -15.14 16.65 -12.96
CA ILE A 368 -16.27 17.16 -12.20
C ILE A 368 -17.49 17.20 -13.10
N LEU A 369 -18.50 16.39 -12.77
CA LEU A 369 -19.77 16.30 -13.48
C LEU A 369 -20.93 16.90 -12.68
N ALA A 370 -20.71 17.32 -11.43
CA ALA A 370 -21.67 18.00 -10.56
C ALA A 370 -21.45 19.52 -10.54
N ASN A 371 -22.47 20.29 -10.17
CA ASN A 371 -22.43 21.77 -10.24
C ASN A 371 -22.13 22.44 -8.89
N ASP A 372 -22.63 21.88 -7.77
CA ASP A 372 -22.52 22.49 -6.45
C ASP A 372 -21.47 21.73 -5.61
N VAL A 373 -20.21 22.02 -5.88
CA VAL A 373 -19.05 21.32 -5.28
C VAL A 373 -17.90 22.27 -4.99
N LYS A 374 -16.98 21.84 -4.10
CA LYS A 374 -15.72 22.53 -3.80
C LYS A 374 -14.58 21.57 -4.08
N CYS A 375 -14.00 21.68 -5.28
CA CYS A 375 -12.91 20.79 -5.70
C CYS A 375 -11.68 21.62 -6.05
N ARG A 376 -10.53 21.21 -5.50
CA ARG A 376 -9.24 21.87 -5.75
C ARG A 376 -8.15 20.81 -5.86
N HIS A 377 -7.19 21.05 -6.72
CA HIS A 377 -5.94 20.31 -6.72
C HIS A 377 -4.75 21.27 -6.80
N GLY A 378 -3.59 20.80 -6.33
CA GLY A 378 -2.35 21.54 -6.40
C GLY A 378 -1.16 20.58 -6.43
N SER A 379 -0.14 20.95 -7.19
CA SER A 379 1.13 20.23 -7.24
C SER A 379 2.29 21.22 -7.16
N SER A 380 3.33 20.82 -6.45
CA SER A 380 4.59 21.55 -6.44
C SER A 380 5.77 20.60 -6.50
N ILE A 381 6.73 20.93 -7.34
CA ILE A 381 8.02 20.24 -7.45
C ILE A 381 9.08 21.33 -7.30
N GLY A 382 9.96 21.18 -6.33
CA GLY A 382 10.98 22.18 -6.03
C GLY A 382 12.22 21.59 -5.40
N HIS A 383 13.24 22.42 -5.34
CA HIS A 383 14.47 22.14 -4.60
C HIS A 383 14.40 22.77 -3.21
N MET A 384 15.45 22.53 -2.42
CA MET A 384 15.60 23.13 -1.10
C MET A 384 15.56 24.67 -1.21
N ASP A 385 14.85 25.28 -0.29
CA ASP A 385 14.84 26.75 -0.13
C ASP A 385 16.17 27.24 0.44
N GLU A 386 16.98 27.85 -0.38
CA GLU A 386 18.32 28.33 0.00
C GLU A 386 18.27 29.49 1.02
N ASP A 387 17.21 30.28 1.03
CA ASP A 387 17.02 31.33 2.05
C ASP A 387 16.73 30.71 3.42
N ALA A 388 15.94 29.65 3.46
CA ALA A 388 15.71 28.87 4.68
C ALA A 388 17.01 28.20 5.18
N VAL A 389 17.82 27.62 4.27
CA VAL A 389 19.14 27.06 4.61
C VAL A 389 20.06 28.17 5.17
N PHE A 390 20.14 29.32 4.49
CA PHE A 390 20.94 30.45 4.94
C PHE A 390 20.51 30.93 6.34
N TYR A 391 19.21 31.05 6.58
CA TYR A 391 18.68 31.44 7.89
C TYR A 391 19.13 30.46 8.99
N LEU A 392 19.02 29.15 8.78
CA LEU A 392 19.43 28.16 9.77
C LEU A 392 20.95 28.20 9.99
N ARG A 393 21.75 28.39 8.94
CA ARG A 393 23.21 28.56 9.03
C ARG A 393 23.58 29.79 9.83
N SER A 394 22.85 30.88 9.67
CA SER A 394 23.07 32.11 10.46
C SER A 394 22.77 31.94 11.95
N ARG A 395 22.05 30.83 12.32
CA ARG A 395 21.76 30.44 13.71
C ARG A 395 22.74 29.40 14.25
N GLY A 396 23.81 29.07 13.50
CA GLY A 396 24.90 28.23 13.97
C GLY A 396 24.83 26.75 13.49
N LEU A 397 23.86 26.40 12.68
CA LEU A 397 23.83 25.07 12.04
C LEU A 397 24.81 25.04 10.86
N ASP A 398 25.50 23.93 10.66
CA ASP A 398 26.24 23.71 9.40
C ASP A 398 25.28 23.46 8.23
N ASP A 399 25.79 23.47 7.00
CA ASP A 399 24.98 23.33 5.79
C ASP A 399 24.23 22.00 5.75
N LEU A 400 24.90 20.92 6.16
CA LEU A 400 24.35 19.58 6.14
C LEU A 400 23.20 19.42 7.15
N ALA A 401 23.39 19.91 8.37
CA ALA A 401 22.40 19.89 9.43
C ALA A 401 21.17 20.75 9.06
N ALA A 402 21.40 21.94 8.47
CA ALA A 402 20.32 22.82 8.05
C ALA A 402 19.44 22.17 6.97
N ARG A 403 20.06 21.59 5.94
CA ARG A 403 19.33 20.87 4.86
C ARG A 403 18.57 19.66 5.39
N SER A 404 19.19 18.88 6.27
CA SER A 404 18.56 17.71 6.87
C SER A 404 17.38 18.07 7.77
N LEU A 405 17.47 19.14 8.53
CA LEU A 405 16.36 19.63 9.36
C LEU A 405 15.17 20.09 8.51
N LEU A 406 15.42 20.82 7.42
CA LEU A 406 14.37 21.22 6.48
C LEU A 406 13.72 20.02 5.78
N THR A 407 14.52 19.04 5.38
CA THR A 407 14.02 17.79 4.77
C THR A 407 13.16 17.01 5.76
N TYR A 408 13.59 16.88 7.01
CA TYR A 408 12.80 16.26 8.07
C TYR A 408 11.49 17.03 8.32
N GLY A 409 11.56 18.36 8.42
CA GLY A 409 10.38 19.21 8.56
C GLY A 409 9.38 19.04 7.42
N PHE A 410 9.88 18.87 6.17
CA PHE A 410 9.03 18.60 5.03
C PHE A 410 8.28 17.26 5.16
N ALA A 411 8.95 16.18 5.57
CA ALA A 411 8.34 14.87 5.75
C ALA A 411 7.41 14.82 6.97
N SER A 412 7.72 15.54 8.03
CA SER A 412 7.02 15.49 9.32
C SER A 412 5.53 15.86 9.23
N GLU A 413 5.13 16.64 8.22
CA GLU A 413 3.72 16.96 7.97
C GLU A 413 2.86 15.70 7.76
N VAL A 414 3.41 14.67 7.10
CA VAL A 414 2.73 13.37 6.91
C VAL A 414 2.99 12.46 8.12
N VAL A 415 4.23 12.36 8.59
CA VAL A 415 4.59 11.49 9.73
C VAL A 415 3.78 11.81 10.98
N ASN A 416 3.52 13.09 11.26
CA ASN A 416 2.75 13.53 12.42
C ASN A 416 1.25 13.17 12.35
N LYS A 417 0.72 12.83 11.17
CA LYS A 417 -0.65 12.34 11.03
C LYS A 417 -0.81 10.87 11.46
N VAL A 418 0.30 10.13 11.59
CA VAL A 418 0.30 8.74 12.05
C VAL A 418 -0.07 8.71 13.54
N ARG A 419 -1.20 8.07 13.87
CA ARG A 419 -1.73 7.99 15.24
C ARG A 419 -1.15 6.84 16.05
N VAL A 420 -0.66 5.80 15.37
CA VAL A 420 0.03 4.66 16.01
C VAL A 420 1.41 5.12 16.46
N LEU A 421 1.53 5.44 17.76
CA LEU A 421 2.76 6.04 18.32
C LEU A 421 4.03 5.25 18.05
N PRO A 422 4.08 3.90 18.23
CA PRO A 422 5.26 3.13 17.89
C PRO A 422 5.63 3.20 16.40
N LEU A 423 4.65 3.21 15.51
CA LEU A 423 4.87 3.38 14.08
C LEU A 423 5.40 4.78 13.76
N ARG A 424 4.80 5.83 14.33
CA ARG A 424 5.28 7.21 14.14
C ARG A 424 6.72 7.39 14.59
N ALA A 425 7.09 6.83 15.75
CA ALA A 425 8.46 6.87 16.27
C ALA A 425 9.44 6.14 15.33
N ALA A 426 9.05 4.95 14.84
CA ALA A 426 9.85 4.19 13.88
C ALA A 426 10.05 4.95 12.56
N LEU A 427 8.99 5.56 12.03
CA LEU A 427 9.06 6.39 10.80
C LEU A 427 10.01 7.57 10.98
N GLY A 428 9.94 8.28 12.11
CA GLY A 428 10.88 9.35 12.44
C GLY A 428 12.31 8.87 12.47
N ALA A 429 12.59 7.74 13.14
CA ALA A 429 13.93 7.15 13.22
C ALA A 429 14.47 6.70 11.84
N TRP A 430 13.63 6.07 11.00
CA TRP A 430 14.04 5.65 9.65
C TRP A 430 14.26 6.85 8.73
N LEU A 431 13.42 7.87 8.81
CA LEU A 431 13.62 9.10 8.07
C LEU A 431 14.97 9.74 8.44
N VAL A 432 15.24 9.91 9.74
CA VAL A 432 16.50 10.45 10.24
C VAL A 432 17.69 9.61 9.78
N SER A 433 17.59 8.27 9.77
CA SER A 433 18.69 7.40 9.33
C SER A 433 19.06 7.53 7.84
N ARG A 434 18.17 8.11 7.04
CA ARG A 434 18.40 8.36 5.60
C ARG A 434 18.87 9.78 5.29
N LEU A 435 18.87 10.66 6.29
CA LEU A 435 19.33 12.03 6.13
C LEU A 435 20.81 12.16 6.51
N PRO A 436 21.62 12.83 5.68
CA PRO A 436 22.98 13.15 6.04
C PRO A 436 22.98 14.11 7.27
N GLY A 437 23.92 13.95 8.22
CA GLY A 437 23.93 14.78 9.42
C GLY A 437 22.84 14.45 10.45
N ALA A 438 22.39 13.20 10.47
CA ALA A 438 21.33 12.67 11.34
C ALA A 438 21.55 12.93 12.85
N GLU A 439 22.78 13.14 13.30
CA GLU A 439 23.13 13.37 14.71
C GLU A 439 22.47 14.63 15.27
N VAL A 440 22.51 15.72 14.51
CA VAL A 440 21.91 17.01 14.92
C VAL A 440 20.38 16.92 15.05
N ILE A 441 19.74 16.10 14.19
CA ILE A 441 18.30 15.92 14.26
C ILE A 441 17.92 15.06 15.47
N ARG A 442 18.74 14.07 15.84
CA ARG A 442 18.51 13.23 17.03
C ARG A 442 18.59 14.01 18.32
N GLU A 443 19.44 15.04 18.37
CA GLU A 443 19.55 15.92 19.54
C GLU A 443 18.40 16.91 19.66
N ALA A 444 17.69 17.19 18.54
CA ALA A 444 16.59 18.14 18.47
C ALA A 444 15.19 17.50 18.65
N LEU A 445 15.10 16.17 18.57
CA LEU A 445 13.87 15.36 18.74
C LEU A 445 13.83 14.72 20.12
#